data_09f4ffda594f3471968b75672ec8edd5
#
_entry.id   09f4ffda594f3471968b75672ec8edd5
#
_cell.length_a   1.000
_cell.length_b   1.000
_cell.length_c   1.000
_cell.angle_alpha   90.00
_cell.angle_beta   90.00
_cell.angle_gamma   90.00
#
_symmetry.space_group_name_H-M   'P 1'
#
loop_
_entity.id
_entity.type
_entity.pdbx_description
1 polymer ?
#
loop_
_entity_poly.entity_id
_entity_poly.type
_entity_poly.pdbx_seq_one_letter_code
_entity_poly.pdbx_strand_id
1 'polypeptide(L)'
;VGSEMCIRDSLLFELATLPIHPESVPINMLVPMQGTPLAEVEKLDVTEWIRTIAVARIIMPKSYIRLSAGRESLSDADQALAFMAGANSLFSGEKLLTTPNTAQGKDQQLFQKLGLHAEKAKPPIAELTVDAMAVA
;
A
#
# COMPACT_ATOMS: atom_id res chain seq x y z
N VAL A 1 19.29 -1.70 -14.89
CA VAL A 1 18.42 -0.53 -14.60
C VAL A 1 17.14 -0.59 -15.42
N GLY A 2 17.15 -0.97 -16.69
CA GLY A 2 15.94 -1.06 -17.52
C GLY A 2 15.00 -2.23 -17.18
N SER A 3 15.52 -3.36 -16.71
CA SER A 3 14.72 -4.58 -16.48
C SER A 3 13.78 -4.50 -15.28
N GLU A 4 14.15 -3.85 -14.20
CA GLU A 4 13.31 -3.75 -12.98
C GLU A 4 12.13 -2.81 -13.17
N MET A 5 12.30 -1.70 -13.87
CA MET A 5 11.19 -0.82 -14.26
C MET A 5 10.20 -1.56 -15.16
N CYS A 6 10.69 -2.28 -16.17
CA CYS A 6 9.83 -3.05 -17.07
C CYS A 6 9.03 -4.14 -16.34
N ILE A 7 9.63 -4.82 -15.35
CA ILE A 7 8.93 -5.84 -14.56
C ILE A 7 7.81 -5.20 -13.72
N ARG A 8 8.09 -4.07 -13.08
CA ARG A 8 7.12 -3.33 -12.28
C ARG A 8 5.95 -2.82 -13.12
N ASP A 9 6.27 -2.21 -14.27
CA ASP A 9 5.28 -1.70 -15.20
C ASP A 9 4.40 -2.82 -15.76
N SER A 10 5.01 -3.96 -16.13
CA SER A 10 4.28 -5.13 -16.59
C SER A 10 3.34 -5.68 -15.52
N LEU A 11 3.80 -5.78 -14.26
CA LEU A 11 2.96 -6.25 -13.15
C LEU A 11 1.76 -5.33 -12.93
N LEU A 12 1.97 -4.02 -12.91
CA LEU A 12 0.87 -3.06 -12.75
C LEU A 12 -0.11 -3.13 -13.93
N PHE A 13 0.40 -3.28 -15.14
CA PHE A 13 -0.41 -3.43 -16.34
C PHE A 13 -1.27 -4.71 -16.28
N GLU A 14 -0.67 -5.85 -15.91
CA GLU A 14 -1.40 -7.11 -15.74
C GLU A 14 -2.53 -6.98 -14.71
N LEU A 15 -2.27 -6.36 -13.56
CA LEU A 15 -3.29 -6.12 -12.53
C LEU A 15 -4.42 -5.20 -13.03
N ALA A 16 -4.06 -4.17 -13.80
CA ALA A 16 -5.01 -3.19 -14.33
C ALA A 16 -5.86 -3.74 -15.49
N THR A 17 -5.40 -4.78 -16.17
CA THR A 17 -6.12 -5.44 -17.28
C THR A 17 -6.99 -6.60 -16.84
N LEU A 18 -6.99 -6.94 -15.55
CA LEU A 18 -7.93 -7.92 -15.01
C LEU A 18 -9.40 -7.48 -15.23
N PRO A 19 -10.32 -8.40 -15.50
CA PRO A 19 -11.75 -8.08 -15.66
C PRO A 19 -12.35 -7.32 -14.47
N ILE A 20 -11.83 -7.58 -13.27
CA ILE A 20 -12.14 -6.87 -12.04
C ILE A 20 -10.81 -6.49 -11.40
N HIS A 21 -10.60 -5.19 -11.15
CA HIS A 21 -9.40 -4.73 -10.47
C HIS A 21 -9.29 -5.34 -9.07
N PRO A 22 -8.06 -5.64 -8.59
CA PRO A 22 -7.86 -6.09 -7.22
C PRO A 22 -8.45 -5.09 -6.22
N GLU A 23 -9.09 -5.57 -5.18
CA GLU A 23 -9.62 -4.70 -4.12
C GLU A 23 -8.48 -3.93 -3.42
N SER A 24 -7.34 -4.58 -3.20
CA SER A 24 -6.19 -3.99 -2.52
C SER A 24 -4.88 -4.36 -3.20
N VAL A 25 -4.05 -3.36 -3.45
CA VAL A 25 -2.74 -3.47 -4.09
C VAL A 25 -1.68 -2.96 -3.12
N PRO A 26 -0.94 -3.83 -2.42
CA PRO A 26 0.15 -3.42 -1.56
C PRO A 26 1.38 -3.04 -2.40
N ILE A 27 1.93 -1.86 -2.14
CA ILE A 27 3.17 -1.38 -2.75
C ILE A 27 4.23 -1.26 -1.66
N ASN A 28 5.12 -2.25 -1.62
CA ASN A 28 6.16 -2.35 -0.62
C ASN A 28 7.45 -1.68 -1.10
N MET A 29 8.22 -1.13 -0.16
CA MET A 29 9.65 -0.93 -0.37
C MET A 29 10.40 -2.18 0.06
N LEU A 30 11.36 -2.60 -0.77
CA LEU A 30 12.23 -3.72 -0.42
C LEU A 30 13.05 -3.34 0.82
N VAL A 31 13.00 -4.20 1.82
CA VAL A 31 13.87 -4.14 3.00
C VAL A 31 14.94 -5.23 2.81
N PRO A 32 16.18 -4.88 2.44
CA PRO A 32 17.24 -5.86 2.28
C PRO A 32 17.50 -6.59 3.60
N MET A 33 17.49 -7.92 3.58
CA MET A 33 17.78 -8.74 4.75
C MET A 33 19.02 -9.59 4.52
N GLN A 34 19.91 -9.62 5.50
CA GLN A 34 21.10 -10.46 5.45
C GLN A 34 20.73 -11.94 5.28
N GLY A 35 21.52 -12.66 4.47
CA GLY A 35 21.28 -14.06 4.17
C GLY A 35 20.24 -14.33 3.07
N THR A 36 19.73 -13.30 2.43
CA THR A 36 18.83 -13.44 1.26
C THR A 36 19.56 -13.04 -0.03
N PRO A 37 19.12 -13.53 -1.20
CA PRO A 37 19.70 -13.13 -2.49
C PRO A 37 19.61 -11.62 -2.77
N LEU A 38 18.71 -10.90 -2.08
CA LEU A 38 18.47 -9.47 -2.25
C LEU A 38 19.14 -8.63 -1.17
N ALA A 39 20.04 -9.20 -0.36
CA ALA A 39 20.73 -8.49 0.73
C ALA A 39 21.58 -7.29 0.25
N GLU A 40 22.17 -7.44 -0.93
CA GLU A 40 23.09 -6.44 -1.53
C GLU A 40 22.40 -5.56 -2.60
N VAL A 41 21.08 -5.65 -2.74
CA VAL A 41 20.35 -4.85 -3.74
C VAL A 41 20.27 -3.41 -3.26
N GLU A 42 20.56 -2.48 -4.17
CA GLU A 42 20.41 -1.06 -3.92
C GLU A 42 18.98 -0.71 -3.54
N LYS A 43 18.82 0.12 -2.51
CA LYS A 43 17.49 0.57 -2.09
C LYS A 43 16.81 1.34 -3.22
N LEU A 44 15.54 1.05 -3.44
CA LEU A 44 14.72 1.80 -4.37
C LEU A 44 14.67 3.27 -3.95
N ASP A 45 14.84 4.16 -4.92
CA ASP A 45 14.65 5.60 -4.71
C ASP A 45 13.20 5.89 -4.30
N VAL A 46 13.03 6.77 -3.32
CA VAL A 46 11.70 7.14 -2.79
C VAL A 46 10.82 7.75 -3.87
N THR A 47 11.40 8.53 -4.77
CA THR A 47 10.67 9.17 -5.88
C THR A 47 10.11 8.12 -6.85
N GLU A 48 10.88 7.09 -7.14
CA GLU A 48 10.45 5.95 -7.97
C GLU A 48 9.28 5.19 -7.31
N TRP A 49 9.35 5.00 -5.99
CA TRP A 49 8.27 4.38 -5.23
C TRP A 49 6.99 5.21 -5.26
N ILE A 50 7.08 6.53 -5.05
CA ILE A 50 5.95 7.46 -5.13
C ILE A 50 5.35 7.47 -6.54
N ARG A 51 6.17 7.47 -7.59
CA ARG A 51 5.70 7.36 -8.98
C ARG A 51 4.94 6.06 -9.23
N THR A 52 5.42 4.95 -8.68
CA THR A 52 4.74 3.66 -8.76
C THR A 52 3.34 3.72 -8.13
N ILE A 53 3.21 4.37 -6.97
CA ILE A 53 1.92 4.61 -6.31
C ILE A 53 0.99 5.45 -7.19
N ALA A 54 1.50 6.53 -7.77
CA ALA A 54 0.72 7.41 -8.64
C ALA A 54 0.21 6.68 -9.89
N VAL A 55 1.06 5.90 -10.55
CA VAL A 55 0.67 5.08 -11.71
C VAL A 55 -0.38 4.06 -11.30
N ALA A 56 -0.17 3.32 -10.20
CA ALA A 56 -1.13 2.34 -9.71
C ALA A 56 -2.51 2.99 -9.43
N ARG A 57 -2.53 4.19 -8.84
CA ARG A 57 -3.77 4.93 -8.59
C ARG A 57 -4.49 5.33 -9.87
N ILE A 58 -3.75 5.78 -10.90
CA ILE A 58 -4.32 6.20 -12.19
C ILE A 58 -4.98 5.02 -12.91
N ILE A 59 -4.28 3.89 -12.98
CA ILE A 59 -4.75 2.73 -13.75
C ILE A 59 -5.73 1.84 -12.98
N MET A 60 -5.74 1.91 -11.64
CA MET A 60 -6.66 1.17 -10.77
C MET A 60 -7.38 2.12 -9.80
N PRO A 61 -8.27 3.00 -10.29
CA PRO A 61 -8.80 4.12 -9.51
C PRO A 61 -9.67 3.71 -8.32
N LYS A 62 -10.23 2.50 -8.32
CA LYS A 62 -11.11 1.99 -7.25
C LYS A 62 -10.38 1.12 -6.23
N SER A 63 -9.16 0.68 -6.52
CA SER A 63 -8.38 -0.20 -5.63
C SER A 63 -7.86 0.55 -4.40
N TYR A 64 -7.73 -0.16 -3.28
CA TYR A 64 -6.98 0.34 -2.14
C TYR A 64 -5.48 0.20 -2.43
N ILE A 65 -4.80 1.32 -2.69
CA ILE A 65 -3.35 1.35 -2.83
C ILE A 65 -2.76 1.41 -1.43
N ARG A 66 -2.13 0.32 -1.02
CA ARG A 66 -1.72 0.11 0.37
C ARG A 66 -0.23 0.31 0.57
N LEU A 67 0.13 1.16 1.52
CA LEU A 67 1.49 1.25 2.03
C LEU A 67 1.71 0.15 3.07
N SER A 68 2.76 -0.63 2.89
CA SER A 68 3.04 -1.80 3.73
C SER A 68 4.51 -1.85 4.14
N ALA A 69 5.26 -2.92 3.83
CA ALA A 69 6.63 -3.08 4.27
C ALA A 69 7.57 -1.95 3.78
N GLY A 70 8.56 -1.62 4.61
CA GLY A 70 9.63 -0.67 4.29
C GLY A 70 9.31 0.80 4.58
N ARG A 71 8.06 1.15 4.92
CA ARG A 71 7.68 2.53 5.20
C ARG A 71 8.26 3.10 6.49
N GLU A 72 8.74 2.26 7.40
CA GLU A 72 9.39 2.72 8.63
C GLU A 72 10.69 3.49 8.39
N SER A 73 11.35 3.23 7.27
CA SER A 73 12.57 3.94 6.87
C SER A 73 12.28 5.28 6.18
N LEU A 74 11.00 5.61 5.94
CA LEU A 74 10.57 6.84 5.27
C LEU A 74 10.29 7.96 6.26
N SER A 75 10.57 9.19 5.84
CA SER A 75 10.17 10.37 6.60
C SER A 75 8.66 10.60 6.57
N ASP A 76 8.13 11.41 7.50
CA ASP A 76 6.74 11.84 7.47
C ASP A 76 6.38 12.55 6.14
N ALA A 77 7.34 13.29 5.56
CA ALA A 77 7.15 13.98 4.29
C ALA A 77 7.01 13.01 3.11
N ASP A 78 7.83 11.96 3.06
CA ASP A 78 7.76 10.94 2.02
C ASP A 78 6.43 10.17 2.09
N GLN A 79 5.99 9.85 3.31
CA GLN A 79 4.70 9.20 3.52
C GLN A 79 3.53 10.12 3.15
N ALA A 80 3.61 11.41 3.47
CA ALA A 80 2.64 12.40 3.04
C ALA A 80 2.54 12.48 1.52
N LEU A 81 3.68 12.53 0.82
CA LEU A 81 3.73 12.50 -0.65
C LEU A 81 3.11 11.22 -1.23
N ALA A 82 3.33 10.07 -0.59
CA ALA A 82 2.71 8.82 -1.00
C ALA A 82 1.17 8.87 -0.93
N PHE A 83 0.59 9.47 0.14
CA PHE A 83 -0.84 9.70 0.22
C PHE A 83 -1.33 10.67 -0.85
N MET A 84 -0.63 11.76 -1.08
CA MET A 84 -0.97 12.72 -2.14
C MET A 84 -0.86 12.11 -3.54
N ALA A 85 0.08 11.18 -3.76
CA ALA A 85 0.22 10.42 -4.99
C ALA A 85 -0.91 9.39 -5.20
N GLY A 86 -1.70 9.09 -4.16
CA GLY A 86 -2.88 8.24 -4.28
C GLY A 86 -2.91 6.99 -3.41
N ALA A 87 -1.94 6.79 -2.52
CA ALA A 87 -2.09 5.78 -1.47
C ALA A 87 -3.29 6.15 -0.58
N ASN A 88 -4.11 5.17 -0.23
CA ASN A 88 -5.29 5.38 0.61
C ASN A 88 -5.52 4.25 1.62
N SER A 89 -4.52 3.44 1.85
CA SER A 89 -4.57 2.36 2.83
C SER A 89 -3.21 2.14 3.47
N LEU A 90 -3.21 1.75 4.73
CA LEU A 90 -2.02 1.35 5.50
C LEU A 90 -2.22 -0.04 6.06
N PHE A 91 -1.13 -0.74 6.28
CA PHE A 91 -1.13 -1.88 7.16
C PHE A 91 -0.92 -1.38 8.60
N SER A 92 -1.87 -1.69 9.50
CA SER A 92 -1.89 -1.21 10.89
C SER A 92 -1.60 -2.31 11.93
N GLY A 93 -1.07 -3.46 11.53
CA GLY A 93 -0.67 -4.54 12.47
C GLY A 93 0.68 -4.25 13.16
N GLU A 94 0.96 -4.93 14.27
CA GLU A 94 2.21 -4.75 15.02
C GLU A 94 3.44 -5.23 14.23
N LYS A 95 3.28 -6.24 13.40
CA LYS A 95 4.38 -6.86 12.67
C LYS A 95 3.94 -7.31 11.27
N LEU A 96 4.75 -7.01 10.28
CA LEU A 96 4.62 -7.48 8.91
C LEU A 96 5.60 -8.63 8.69
N LEU A 97 5.12 -9.88 8.77
CA LEU A 97 5.94 -11.09 8.60
C LEU A 97 7.21 -11.03 9.48
N THR A 98 8.32 -10.62 8.91
CA THR A 98 9.64 -10.57 9.56
C THR A 98 10.07 -9.16 9.98
N THR A 99 9.41 -8.11 9.50
CA THR A 99 9.75 -6.71 9.79
C THR A 99 8.77 -6.09 10.78
N PRO A 100 9.25 -5.30 11.77
CA PRO A 100 8.38 -4.48 12.59
C PRO A 100 7.57 -3.54 11.72
N ASN A 101 6.36 -3.21 12.14
CA ASN A 101 5.57 -2.15 11.50
C ASN A 101 5.64 -0.87 12.33
N THR A 102 5.35 0.25 11.71
CA THR A 102 5.27 1.54 12.41
C THR A 102 4.26 1.44 13.55
N ALA A 103 4.65 1.90 14.75
CA ALA A 103 3.77 1.90 15.90
C ALA A 103 2.48 2.70 15.60
N GLN A 104 1.32 2.16 16.00
CA GLN A 104 0.00 2.77 15.78
C GLN A 104 -0.06 4.27 16.17
N GLY A 105 0.66 4.65 17.23
CA GLY A 105 0.72 6.04 17.67
C GLY A 105 1.37 6.98 16.66
N LYS A 106 2.36 6.54 15.90
CA LYS A 106 3.00 7.35 14.84
C LYS A 106 2.05 7.56 13.66
N ASP A 107 1.29 6.55 13.26
CA ASP A 107 0.32 6.66 12.18
C ASP A 107 -0.79 7.65 12.54
N GLN A 108 -1.29 7.61 13.78
CA GLN A 108 -2.29 8.57 14.25
C GLN A 108 -1.74 10.00 14.25
N GLN A 109 -0.50 10.22 14.69
CA GLN A 109 0.15 11.53 14.64
C GLN A 109 0.32 12.03 13.20
N LEU A 110 0.74 11.16 12.29
CA LEU A 110 0.87 11.50 10.88
C LEU A 110 -0.49 11.89 10.28
N PHE A 111 -1.54 11.12 10.53
CA PHE A 111 -2.89 11.43 10.07
C PHE A 111 -3.38 12.78 10.60
N GLN A 112 -3.17 13.06 11.88
CA GLN A 112 -3.53 14.37 12.47
C GLN A 112 -2.80 15.53 11.78
N LYS A 113 -1.48 15.39 11.54
CA LYS A 113 -0.70 16.40 10.82
C LYS A 113 -1.20 16.64 9.40
N LEU A 114 -1.69 15.60 8.73
CA LEU A 114 -2.16 15.66 7.35
C LEU A 114 -3.66 15.98 7.22
N GLY A 115 -4.39 16.07 8.34
CA GLY A 115 -5.84 16.24 8.33
C GLY A 115 -6.59 15.02 7.78
N LEU A 116 -5.99 13.83 7.84
CA LEU A 116 -6.57 12.59 7.37
C LEU A 116 -7.29 11.86 8.51
N HIS A 117 -8.33 11.11 8.14
CA HIS A 117 -9.07 10.26 9.07
C HIS A 117 -9.16 8.85 8.53
N ALA A 118 -8.99 7.86 9.42
CA ALA A 118 -9.19 6.46 9.06
C ALA A 118 -10.69 6.23 8.73
N GLU A 119 -10.95 5.56 7.60
CA GLU A 119 -12.29 5.10 7.26
C GLU A 119 -12.74 4.04 8.26
N LYS A 120 -14.01 4.04 8.65
CA LYS A 120 -14.58 2.98 9.48
C LYS A 120 -14.53 1.68 8.70
N ALA A 121 -14.11 0.59 9.37
CA ALA A 121 -14.12 -0.73 8.77
C ALA A 121 -15.52 -1.07 8.25
N LYS A 122 -15.61 -1.48 7.00
CA LYS A 122 -16.86 -2.05 6.46
C LYS A 122 -17.10 -3.40 7.16
N PRO A 123 -18.34 -3.70 7.55
CA PRO A 123 -18.65 -5.02 8.06
C PRO A 123 -18.27 -6.09 7.05
N PRO A 124 -17.82 -7.28 7.48
CA PRO A 124 -17.51 -8.38 6.59
C PRO A 124 -18.72 -8.73 5.75
N ILE A 125 -18.50 -9.08 4.47
CA ILE A 125 -19.57 -9.37 3.47
C ILE A 125 -20.56 -10.44 3.98
N ALA A 126 -20.12 -11.33 4.85
CA ALA A 126 -21.00 -12.34 5.49
C ALA A 126 -22.12 -11.75 6.36
N GLU A 127 -21.96 -10.55 6.90
CA GLU A 127 -23.02 -9.88 7.71
C GLU A 127 -24.01 -9.10 6.83
N LEU A 128 -23.62 -8.75 5.60
CA LEU A 128 -24.49 -8.02 4.67
C LEU A 128 -25.56 -8.91 3.99
N THR A 129 -25.38 -10.23 4.03
CA THR A 129 -26.30 -11.18 3.38
C THR A 129 -27.45 -11.64 4.29
N VAL A 130 -27.37 -11.43 5.59
CA VAL A 130 -28.39 -11.91 6.54
C VAL A 130 -29.60 -10.95 6.63
N ASP A 131 -29.37 -9.65 6.53
CA ASP A 131 -30.44 -8.65 6.63
C ASP A 131 -31.25 -8.47 5.32
N ALA A 132 -30.69 -8.87 4.17
CA ALA A 132 -31.39 -8.77 2.89
C ALA A 132 -32.44 -9.87 2.66
N MET A 133 -32.49 -10.91 3.49
CA MET A 133 -33.48 -12.01 3.40
C MET A 133 -34.64 -11.89 4.40
N ALA A 134 -34.72 -10.82 5.18
CA ALA A 134 -35.73 -10.60 6.21
C ALA A 134 -36.89 -9.67 5.79
N VAL A 135 -37.04 -9.38 4.48
CA VAL A 135 -38.19 -8.64 3.95
C VAL A 135 -38.80 -9.41 2.79
N ALA A 136 -39.64 -10.36 3.13
CA ALA A 136 -40.68 -10.92 2.28
C ALA A 136 -41.90 -11.24 3.13
#